data_c614da0d06d8855a16070429bb266ede
#
_entry.id   c614da0d06d8855a16070429bb266ede
#
_cell.length_a   1.000
_cell.length_b   1.000
_cell.length_c   1.000
_cell.angle_alpha   90.00
_cell.angle_beta   90.00
_cell.angle_gamma   90.00
#
_symmetry.space_group_name_H-M   'P 1'
#
loop_
_entity.id
_entity.type
_entity.pdbx_description
1 polymer ?
#
loop_
_entity_poly.entity_id
_entity_poly.type
_entity_poly.pdbx_seq_one_letter_code
_entity_poly.pdbx_strand_id
1 'polypeptide(L)' 'IGGNAVAGGGNITRLAALTAGLDDMIPAVTLDLQCGSALESITAAAAKIESGLADLVIAGGF' A
#
# COMPACT_ATOMS: atom_id res chain seq x y z
N ILE A 1 1.77 0.06 1.53
CA ILE A 1 0.73 -0.66 0.78
C ILE A 1 -0.55 0.16 0.80
N GLY A 2 -1.07 0.47 -0.35
CA GLY A 2 -2.32 1.20 -0.46
C GLY A 2 -3.39 0.40 -1.15
N GLY A 3 -4.61 0.41 -0.59
CA GLY A 3 -5.77 -0.20 -1.22
C GLY A 3 -6.48 0.82 -2.10
N ASN A 4 -6.70 0.50 -3.36
CA ASN A 4 -7.34 1.39 -4.31
C ASN A 4 -8.79 0.98 -4.54
N ALA A 5 -9.72 1.79 -4.06
CA ALA A 5 -11.16 1.62 -4.30
C ALA A 5 -11.68 2.60 -5.37
N VAL A 6 -10.81 3.44 -5.89
CA VAL A 6 -11.16 4.48 -6.86
C VAL A 6 -10.57 4.11 -8.21
N ALA A 7 -11.30 4.36 -9.29
CA ALA A 7 -10.77 4.14 -10.62
C ALA A 7 -9.58 5.07 -10.89
N GLY A 8 -8.50 4.49 -11.39
CA GLY A 8 -7.30 5.24 -11.71
C GLY A 8 -6.26 4.32 -12.31
N GLY A 9 -5.27 4.89 -12.98
CA GLY A 9 -4.22 4.12 -13.63
C GLY A 9 -2.93 4.10 -12.83
N GLY A 10 -2.15 3.06 -13.04
CA GLY A 10 -0.82 2.95 -12.50
C GLY A 10 -0.78 2.65 -11.00
N ASN A 11 0.39 2.84 -10.42
CA ASN A 11 0.62 2.60 -9.01
C ASN A 11 0.35 3.89 -8.22
N ILE A 12 -0.90 4.11 -7.86
CA ILE A 12 -1.34 5.32 -7.18
C ILE A 12 -0.71 5.43 -5.79
N THR A 13 -0.50 4.30 -5.10
CA THR A 13 0.17 4.29 -3.80
C THR A 13 1.58 4.86 -3.89
N ARG A 14 2.33 4.50 -4.93
CA ARG A 14 3.66 5.03 -5.15
C ARG A 14 3.62 6.53 -5.39
N LEU A 15 2.67 6.98 -6.22
CA LEU A 15 2.49 8.40 -6.49
C LEU A 15 2.13 9.17 -5.21
N ALA A 16 1.21 8.62 -4.41
CA ALA A 16 0.81 9.23 -3.14
C ALA A 16 1.99 9.32 -2.17
N ALA A 17 2.78 8.25 -2.08
CA ALA A 17 3.96 8.21 -1.20
C ALA A 17 4.97 9.29 -1.58
N LEU A 18 5.27 9.43 -2.87
CA LEU A 18 6.19 10.45 -3.36
C LEU A 18 5.65 11.86 -3.14
N THR A 19 4.36 12.06 -3.38
CA THR A 19 3.70 13.35 -3.17
C THR A 19 3.71 13.75 -1.69
N ALA A 20 3.57 12.78 -0.79
CA ALA A 20 3.60 13.01 0.65
C ALA A 20 5.01 13.29 1.18
N GLY A 21 6.03 13.13 0.36
CA GLY A 21 7.41 13.42 0.75
C GLY A 21 8.16 12.25 1.37
N LEU A 22 7.66 11.04 1.20
CA LEU A 22 8.39 9.85 1.66
C LEU A 22 9.63 9.62 0.79
N ASP A 23 10.62 8.95 1.37
CA ASP A 23 11.87 8.64 0.67
C ASP A 23 11.56 7.82 -0.59
N ASP A 24 12.15 8.20 -1.72
CA ASP A 24 11.93 7.54 -3.01
C ASP A 24 12.49 6.11 -3.05
N MET A 25 13.33 5.74 -2.08
CA MET A 25 13.84 4.37 -1.95
C MET A 25 12.83 3.43 -1.31
N ILE A 26 11.73 3.94 -0.74
CA ILE A 26 10.69 3.11 -0.13
C ILE A 26 9.81 2.54 -1.24
N PRO A 27 9.74 1.22 -1.39
CA PRO A 27 8.85 0.62 -2.39
C PRO A 27 7.38 0.76 -1.98
N ALA A 28 6.51 0.87 -2.95
CA ALA A 28 5.08 1.00 -2.73
C ALA A 28 4.30 0.02 -3.60
N VAL A 29 3.23 -0.52 -3.06
CA VAL A 29 2.35 -1.49 -3.73
C VAL A 29 0.91 -0.99 -3.66
N THR A 30 0.22 -1.06 -4.77
CA THR A 30 -1.21 -0.77 -4.82
C THR A 30 -1.99 -2.08 -4.98
N LEU A 31 -2.98 -2.27 -4.11
CA LEU A 31 -3.88 -3.41 -4.16
C LEU A 31 -5.25 -2.94 -4.64
N ASP A 32 -5.93 -3.79 -5.39
CA ASP A 32 -7.27 -3.50 -5.86
C ASP A 32 -8.18 -4.69 -5.53
N LEU A 33 -8.96 -4.53 -4.48
CA LEU A 33 -9.98 -5.50 -4.07
C LEU A 33 -11.30 -4.77 -3.88
N GLN A 34 -11.51 -3.75 -4.66
CA GLN A 34 -12.69 -2.91 -4.64
C GLN A 34 -13.04 -2.48 -3.19
N CYS A 35 -14.22 -2.83 -2.67
CA CYS A 35 -14.64 -2.38 -1.35
C CYS A 35 -13.80 -2.93 -0.19
N GLY A 36 -12.98 -3.96 -0.43
CA GLY A 36 -12.13 -4.55 0.60
C GLY A 36 -10.66 -4.12 0.57
N SER A 37 -10.29 -3.19 -0.31
CA SER A 37 -8.89 -2.87 -0.57
C SER A 37 -8.13 -2.37 0.65
N ALA A 38 -8.74 -1.50 1.46
CA ALA A 38 -8.07 -0.96 2.66
C ALA A 38 -7.80 -2.06 3.68
N LEU A 39 -8.77 -2.93 3.94
CA LEU A 39 -8.60 -4.05 4.87
C LEU A 39 -7.56 -5.02 4.36
N GLU A 40 -7.57 -5.32 3.06
CA GLU A 40 -6.58 -6.20 2.45
C GLU A 40 -5.18 -5.63 2.55
N SER A 41 -5.00 -4.30 2.41
CA SER A 41 -3.71 -3.65 2.59
C SER A 41 -3.16 -3.90 3.98
N ILE A 42 -3.99 -3.78 5.01
CA ILE A 42 -3.59 -4.01 6.38
C ILE A 42 -3.23 -5.48 6.61
N THR A 43 -4.02 -6.39 6.07
CA THR A 43 -3.75 -7.83 6.16
C THR A 43 -2.45 -8.19 5.45
N ALA A 44 -2.21 -7.64 4.27
CA ALA A 44 -0.98 -7.87 3.52
C ALA A 44 0.25 -7.33 4.27
N ALA A 45 0.13 -6.16 4.90
CA ALA A 45 1.20 -5.58 5.69
C ALA A 45 1.55 -6.46 6.89
N ALA A 46 0.54 -6.95 7.61
CA ALA A 46 0.73 -7.84 8.74
C ALA A 46 1.43 -9.13 8.31
N ALA A 47 1.02 -9.71 7.19
CA ALA A 47 1.64 -10.92 6.66
C ALA A 47 3.12 -10.72 6.31
N LYS A 48 3.47 -9.57 5.73
CA LYS A 48 4.86 -9.25 5.39
C LYS A 48 5.73 -9.14 6.65
N ILE A 49 5.22 -8.53 7.71
CA ILE A 49 5.94 -8.40 8.96
C ILE A 49 6.08 -9.76 9.65
N GLU A 50 5.00 -10.53 9.73
CA GLU A 50 4.99 -11.85 10.37
C GLU A 50 5.91 -12.84 9.68
N SER A 51 6.03 -12.75 8.35
CA SER A 51 6.91 -13.63 7.57
C SER A 51 8.37 -13.19 7.59
N GLY A 52 8.69 -12.05 8.17
CA GLY A 52 10.06 -11.52 8.21
C GLY A 52 10.50 -10.81 6.95
N LEU A 53 9.59 -10.58 6.00
CA LEU A 53 9.92 -9.90 4.74
C LEU A 53 10.11 -8.40 4.92
N ALA A 54 9.54 -7.83 5.98
CA ALA A 54 9.65 -6.41 6.27
C ALA A 54 9.63 -6.17 7.77
N ASP A 55 10.27 -5.10 8.21
CA ASP A 55 10.29 -4.70 9.62
C ASP A 55 9.25 -3.62 9.91
N LEU A 56 8.92 -2.81 8.91
CA LEU A 56 7.96 -1.71 9.03
C LEU A 56 7.20 -1.56 7.72
N VAL A 57 5.87 -1.51 7.81
CA VAL A 57 5.00 -1.33 6.65
C VAL A 57 3.93 -0.30 6.97
N ILE A 58 3.74 0.67 6.09
CA ILE A 58 2.61 1.60 6.14
C ILE A 58 1.52 1.05 5.23
N ALA A 59 0.30 0.95 5.74
CA ALA A 59 -0.82 0.41 4.99
C ALA A 59 -2.06 1.29 5.14
N GLY A 60 -2.87 1.35 4.11
CA GLY A 60 -4.10 2.11 4.12
C GLY A 60 -4.86 1.95 2.83
N GLY A 61 -5.83 2.83 2.58
CA GLY A 61 -6.63 2.78 1.37
C GLY A 61 -7.23 4.14 1.00
N PHE A 62 -7.77 4.18 -0.21
CA PHE A 62 -8.39 5.40 -0.75
C PHE A 62 -9.41 5.05 -1.82
#